data_50620479691324729ae5ada01e029589
#
_entry.id   50620479691324729ae5ada01e029589
#
_cell.length_a   1.000
_cell.length_b   1.000
_cell.length_c   1.000
_cell.angle_alpha   90.00
_cell.angle_beta   90.00
_cell.angle_gamma   90.00
#
_symmetry.space_group_name_H-M   'P 1'
#
loop_
_entity.id
_entity.type
_entity.pdbx_description
1 polymer ?
#
loop_
_entity_poly.entity_id
_entity_poly.type
_entity_poly.pdbx_seq_one_letter_code
_entity_poly.pdbx_strand_id
1 'polypeptide(L)'
;VFSSVIHKKNRSLTHKNISYIQVLTEQAGKLLHTSNVYHNEWAGKLAELLVTLTRTEGGLGYTAAGNQKLKDIDENAKVFFSNSGTEANEGALKIARKVGKDRWAASAPNRTWDDATCTKTRIVCFENSFHGRSMGALSVTSNPGYQKPFTPLIPGVDVGKLNDLEGLKSLVGEDTCAVIVEPVQGEGGIHDASEEWLRALRKRCDEVGAVLIFDEIQVSCL
;
A
#
# COMPACT_ATOMS: atom_id res chain seq x y z
N VAL A 1 -4.83 -3.87 4.01
CA VAL A 1 -5.41 -2.59 3.71
C VAL A 1 -6.90 -2.45 4.12
N PHE A 2 -7.45 -3.19 5.05
CA PHE A 2 -8.85 -3.04 5.48
C PHE A 2 -9.05 -3.37 6.95
N SER A 3 -8.40 -2.66 7.86
CA SER A 3 -8.76 -2.75 9.27
C SER A 3 -9.57 -1.55 9.78
N SER A 4 -9.65 -0.46 9.03
CA SER A 4 -10.21 0.80 9.55
C SER A 4 -11.60 1.19 9.08
N VAL A 5 -12.18 0.53 8.08
CA VAL A 5 -13.53 0.88 7.56
C VAL A 5 -14.66 0.63 8.57
N ILE A 6 -14.37 0.03 9.71
CA ILE A 6 -15.41 -0.42 10.67
C ILE A 6 -15.59 0.54 11.86
N HIS A 7 -14.89 1.68 11.94
CA HIS A 7 -14.86 2.46 13.19
C HIS A 7 -15.88 3.60 13.33
N LYS A 8 -16.68 3.93 12.33
CA LYS A 8 -17.55 5.13 12.42
C LYS A 8 -19.06 4.92 12.42
N LYS A 9 -19.66 3.85 12.83
CA LYS A 9 -21.09 3.85 13.22
C LYS A 9 -21.69 2.52 13.70
N ASN A 10 -20.93 1.46 13.87
CA ASN A 10 -21.53 0.24 14.39
C ASN A 10 -20.74 -0.31 15.57
N ARG A 11 -21.17 -0.03 16.78
CA ARG A 11 -20.79 -0.72 18.02
C ARG A 11 -21.07 -2.23 17.99
N SER A 12 -21.41 -2.80 16.83
CA SER A 12 -22.01 -4.13 16.74
C SER A 12 -21.10 -5.22 16.19
N LEU A 13 -19.93 -4.90 15.64
CA LEU A 13 -19.13 -5.95 14.96
C LEU A 13 -18.14 -6.71 15.85
N THR A 14 -17.86 -6.23 17.06
CA THR A 14 -16.77 -6.80 17.85
C THR A 14 -17.19 -7.75 18.97
N HIS A 15 -18.32 -7.59 19.60
CA HIS A 15 -18.73 -8.47 20.70
C HIS A 15 -20.25 -8.69 20.72
N LYS A 16 -20.69 -9.94 20.64
CA LYS A 16 -22.08 -10.38 20.73
C LYS A 16 -22.99 -9.98 19.55
N ASN A 17 -22.46 -9.72 18.36
CA ASN A 17 -23.32 -9.60 17.19
C ASN A 17 -23.73 -10.99 16.72
N ILE A 18 -24.97 -11.37 17.03
CA ILE A 18 -25.54 -12.69 16.70
C ILE A 18 -25.43 -12.96 15.20
N SER A 19 -25.70 -11.98 14.35
CA SER A 19 -25.62 -12.11 12.89
C SER A 19 -24.19 -12.42 12.42
N TYR A 20 -23.16 -11.79 13.01
CA TYR A 20 -21.77 -12.05 12.68
C TYR A 20 -21.37 -13.48 13.08
N ILE A 21 -21.76 -13.92 14.28
CA ILE A 21 -21.51 -15.29 14.77
C ILE A 21 -22.20 -16.32 13.88
N GLN A 22 -23.44 -16.06 13.47
CA GLN A 22 -24.18 -16.95 12.57
C GLN A 22 -23.48 -17.10 11.22
N VAL A 23 -23.07 -15.98 10.59
CA VAL A 23 -22.34 -16.02 9.31
C VAL A 23 -21.02 -16.78 9.43
N LEU A 24 -20.25 -16.58 10.51
CA LEU A 24 -19.02 -17.32 10.76
C LEU A 24 -19.29 -18.83 10.91
N THR A 25 -20.31 -19.19 11.67
CA THR A 25 -20.66 -20.60 11.92
C THR A 25 -21.12 -21.28 10.62
N GLU A 26 -21.97 -20.63 9.85
CA GLU A 26 -22.44 -21.15 8.56
C GLU A 26 -21.29 -21.29 7.57
N GLN A 27 -20.43 -20.27 7.48
CA GLN A 27 -19.28 -20.31 6.57
C GLN A 27 -18.23 -21.34 6.98
N ALA A 28 -18.00 -21.52 8.28
CA ALA A 28 -17.10 -22.55 8.80
C ALA A 28 -17.55 -23.97 8.43
N GLY A 29 -18.88 -24.19 8.35
CA GLY A 29 -19.45 -25.46 7.88
C GLY A 29 -19.32 -25.70 6.37
N LYS A 30 -19.01 -24.66 5.59
CA LYS A 30 -18.85 -24.75 4.13
C LYS A 30 -17.38 -24.78 3.72
N LEU A 31 -16.62 -23.76 4.09
CA LEU A 31 -15.24 -23.59 3.68
C LEU A 31 -14.54 -22.59 4.60
N LEU A 32 -13.50 -23.03 5.32
CA LEU A 32 -12.70 -22.18 6.19
C LEU A 32 -11.60 -21.44 5.44
N HIS A 33 -10.91 -22.14 4.55
CA HIS A 33 -9.77 -21.62 3.82
C HIS A 33 -9.66 -22.27 2.45
N THR A 34 -9.19 -21.48 1.48
CA THR A 34 -8.76 -21.98 0.17
C THR A 34 -7.57 -21.17 -0.32
N SER A 35 -6.67 -21.79 -1.07
CA SER A 35 -5.58 -21.10 -1.75
C SER A 35 -6.13 -20.08 -2.75
N ASN A 36 -5.39 -19.00 -2.96
CA ASN A 36 -5.70 -17.96 -3.95
C ASN A 36 -5.71 -18.46 -5.42
N VAL A 37 -5.26 -19.68 -5.67
CA VAL A 37 -5.37 -20.33 -7.00
C VAL A 37 -6.73 -20.95 -7.26
N TYR A 38 -7.60 -20.98 -6.25
CA TYR A 38 -8.97 -21.48 -6.37
C TYR A 38 -9.97 -20.36 -6.18
N HIS A 39 -11.11 -20.48 -6.86
CA HIS A 39 -12.22 -19.56 -6.66
C HIS A 39 -12.97 -19.88 -5.38
N ASN A 40 -13.34 -18.86 -4.62
CA ASN A 40 -14.32 -18.94 -3.57
C ASN A 40 -15.40 -17.87 -3.76
N GLU A 41 -16.58 -18.12 -3.21
CA GLU A 41 -17.76 -17.28 -3.41
C GLU A 41 -17.56 -15.84 -2.92
N TRP A 42 -16.83 -15.63 -1.83
CA TRP A 42 -16.80 -14.36 -1.12
C TRP A 42 -15.63 -13.46 -1.56
N ALA A 43 -14.49 -14.02 -1.92
CA ALA A 43 -13.32 -13.22 -2.30
C ALA A 43 -13.59 -12.36 -3.53
N GLY A 44 -14.25 -12.94 -4.56
CA GLY A 44 -14.63 -12.19 -5.77
C GLY A 44 -15.64 -11.07 -5.48
N LYS A 45 -16.69 -11.37 -4.71
CA LYS A 45 -17.73 -10.40 -4.31
C LYS A 45 -17.14 -9.25 -3.49
N LEU A 46 -16.25 -9.56 -2.54
CA LEU A 46 -15.58 -8.54 -1.75
C LEU A 46 -14.66 -7.69 -2.61
N ALA A 47 -13.89 -8.29 -3.51
CA ALA A 47 -13.02 -7.57 -4.43
C ALA A 47 -13.80 -6.60 -5.33
N GLU A 48 -14.93 -7.06 -5.90
CA GLU A 48 -15.83 -6.22 -6.70
C GLU A 48 -16.38 -5.04 -5.90
N LEU A 49 -16.86 -5.29 -4.68
CA LEU A 49 -17.36 -4.25 -3.78
C LEU A 49 -16.27 -3.19 -3.50
N LEU A 50 -15.06 -3.62 -3.18
CA LEU A 50 -13.93 -2.73 -2.89
C LEU A 50 -13.56 -1.87 -4.08
N VAL A 51 -13.43 -2.48 -5.27
CA VAL A 51 -13.13 -1.75 -6.52
C VAL A 51 -14.25 -0.77 -6.85
N THR A 52 -15.51 -1.17 -6.67
CA THR A 52 -16.66 -0.30 -6.91
C THR A 52 -16.67 0.89 -5.97
N LEU A 53 -16.48 0.67 -4.67
CA LEU A 53 -16.46 1.74 -3.66
C LEU A 53 -15.30 2.73 -3.90
N THR A 54 -14.14 2.26 -4.35
CA THR A 54 -13.02 3.15 -4.67
C THR A 54 -13.28 4.02 -5.90
N ARG A 55 -14.20 3.62 -6.78
CA ARG A 55 -14.59 4.36 -7.99
C ARG A 55 -15.78 5.29 -7.79
N THR A 56 -16.51 5.17 -6.70
CA THR A 56 -17.67 6.03 -6.43
C THR A 56 -17.23 7.38 -5.87
N GLU A 57 -18.08 8.39 -6.07
CA GLU A 57 -17.89 9.71 -5.49
C GLU A 57 -17.74 9.63 -3.98
N GLY A 58 -16.69 10.22 -3.43
CA GLY A 58 -16.33 10.10 -2.02
C GLY A 58 -15.66 8.78 -1.63
N GLY A 59 -15.35 7.91 -2.60
CA GLY A 59 -14.49 6.75 -2.40
C GLY A 59 -13.02 7.15 -2.22
N LEU A 60 -12.18 6.20 -1.87
CA LEU A 60 -10.75 6.38 -1.52
C LEU A 60 -10.00 7.33 -2.45
N GLY A 61 -9.76 8.57 -1.98
CA GLY A 61 -8.98 9.58 -2.69
C GLY A 61 -9.68 10.24 -3.89
N TYR A 62 -10.97 10.01 -4.10
CA TYR A 62 -11.75 10.58 -5.20
C TYR A 62 -12.78 11.57 -4.69
N THR A 63 -12.59 12.84 -4.99
CA THR A 63 -13.55 13.91 -4.69
C THR A 63 -14.37 14.26 -5.91
N ALA A 64 -15.60 14.75 -5.69
CA ALA A 64 -16.52 15.23 -6.73
C ALA A 64 -15.88 16.25 -7.68
N ALA A 65 -14.92 17.04 -7.22
CA ALA A 65 -14.17 18.00 -8.03
C ALA A 65 -13.21 17.32 -9.03
N GLY A 66 -12.96 16.02 -8.90
CA GLY A 66 -12.09 15.22 -9.76
C GLY A 66 -12.82 14.42 -10.85
N ASN A 67 -14.10 14.65 -11.06
CA ASN A 67 -15.01 13.85 -11.89
C ASN A 67 -14.54 13.52 -13.33
N GLN A 68 -13.62 14.29 -13.88
CA GLN A 68 -13.07 13.98 -15.21
C GLN A 68 -12.05 12.84 -15.18
N LYS A 69 -11.42 12.58 -14.03
CA LYS A 69 -10.42 11.52 -13.83
C LYS A 69 -11.00 10.16 -13.43
N LEU A 70 -12.22 10.09 -12.94
CA LEU A 70 -12.88 8.82 -12.59
C LEU A 70 -13.06 7.89 -13.81
N LYS A 71 -13.10 8.45 -15.02
CA LYS A 71 -13.14 7.69 -16.28
C LYS A 71 -11.80 7.08 -16.66
N ASP A 72 -10.70 7.64 -16.15
CA ASP A 72 -9.33 7.20 -16.44
C ASP A 72 -8.79 6.24 -15.37
N ILE A 73 -9.60 5.92 -14.35
CA ILE A 73 -9.21 4.89 -13.38
C ILE A 73 -9.30 3.56 -14.11
N ASP A 74 -8.13 2.99 -14.25
CA ASP A 74 -7.86 1.73 -14.87
C ASP A 74 -8.98 0.73 -14.56
N GLU A 75 -9.70 0.30 -15.61
CA GLU A 75 -10.70 -0.77 -15.52
C GLU A 75 -10.10 -2.06 -14.95
N ASN A 76 -8.78 -2.11 -14.84
CA ASN A 76 -7.96 -3.21 -14.34
C ASN A 76 -7.63 -3.14 -12.83
N ALA A 77 -8.25 -2.26 -12.04
CA ALA A 77 -8.05 -2.27 -10.59
C ALA A 77 -8.37 -3.65 -10.02
N LYS A 78 -7.45 -4.19 -9.21
CA LYS A 78 -7.54 -5.54 -8.65
C LYS A 78 -7.31 -5.50 -7.15
N VAL A 79 -7.84 -6.49 -6.45
CA VAL A 79 -7.65 -6.69 -5.01
C VAL A 79 -6.82 -7.94 -4.80
N PHE A 80 -5.80 -7.81 -3.95
CA PHE A 80 -5.02 -8.92 -3.44
C PHE A 80 -5.29 -9.06 -1.95
N PHE A 81 -5.81 -10.20 -1.53
CA PHE A 81 -6.06 -10.49 -0.13
C PHE A 81 -4.84 -11.16 0.51
N SER A 82 -4.46 -10.65 1.67
CA SER A 82 -3.39 -11.20 2.51
C SER A 82 -3.89 -11.40 3.94
N ASN A 83 -3.13 -12.15 4.76
CA ASN A 83 -3.57 -12.46 6.13
C ASN A 83 -3.24 -11.32 7.12
N SER A 84 -2.38 -10.39 6.75
CA SER A 84 -1.91 -9.32 7.63
C SER A 84 -1.43 -8.11 6.85
N GLY A 85 -1.32 -6.96 7.52
CA GLY A 85 -0.74 -5.74 6.94
C GLY A 85 0.71 -5.93 6.49
N THR A 86 1.52 -6.65 7.27
CA THR A 86 2.91 -6.93 6.89
C THR A 86 3.00 -7.74 5.59
N GLU A 87 2.11 -8.72 5.38
CA GLU A 87 2.04 -9.48 4.13
C GLU A 87 1.54 -8.63 2.95
N ALA A 88 0.58 -7.74 3.20
CA ALA A 88 0.12 -6.78 2.19
C ALA A 88 1.27 -5.87 1.75
N ASN A 89 2.05 -5.34 2.68
CA ASN A 89 3.22 -4.51 2.39
C ASN A 89 4.32 -5.28 1.67
N GLU A 90 4.61 -6.53 2.04
CA GLU A 90 5.53 -7.39 1.28
C GLU A 90 5.08 -7.56 -0.18
N GLY A 91 3.79 -7.82 -0.38
CA GLY A 91 3.20 -7.89 -1.72
C GLY A 91 3.34 -6.59 -2.50
N ALA A 92 3.00 -5.46 -1.88
CA ALA A 92 3.09 -4.13 -2.49
C ALA A 92 4.53 -3.76 -2.87
N LEU A 93 5.51 -4.00 -2.00
CA LEU A 93 6.93 -3.75 -2.27
C LEU A 93 7.46 -4.61 -3.42
N LYS A 94 7.07 -5.89 -3.47
CA LYS A 94 7.44 -6.80 -4.59
C LYS A 94 6.83 -6.35 -5.91
N ILE A 95 5.55 -6.00 -5.92
CA ILE A 95 4.86 -5.47 -7.12
C ILE A 95 5.56 -4.19 -7.59
N ALA A 96 5.80 -3.24 -6.69
CA ALA A 96 6.44 -1.98 -7.02
C ALA A 96 7.85 -2.17 -7.59
N ARG A 97 8.65 -3.08 -7.01
CA ARG A 97 9.98 -3.42 -7.54
C ARG A 97 9.89 -4.06 -8.92
N LYS A 98 8.94 -4.96 -9.15
CA LYS A 98 8.72 -5.57 -10.47
C LYS A 98 8.32 -4.52 -11.52
N VAL A 99 7.36 -3.65 -11.18
CA VAL A 99 6.94 -2.54 -12.06
C VAL A 99 8.10 -1.59 -12.35
N GLY A 100 8.92 -1.26 -11.36
CA GLY A 100 10.12 -0.44 -11.56
C GLY A 100 11.07 -1.05 -12.57
N LYS A 101 11.38 -2.34 -12.42
CA LYS A 101 12.25 -3.08 -13.35
C LYS A 101 11.65 -3.17 -14.76
N ASP A 102 10.35 -3.39 -14.88
CA ASP A 102 9.67 -3.43 -16.19
C ASP A 102 9.71 -2.06 -16.89
N ARG A 103 9.46 -0.97 -16.15
CA ARG A 103 9.56 0.39 -16.69
C ARG A 103 10.98 0.74 -17.12
N TRP A 104 11.97 0.33 -16.32
CA TRP A 104 13.38 0.51 -16.69
C TRP A 104 13.74 -0.29 -17.95
N ALA A 105 13.29 -1.53 -18.06
CA ALA A 105 13.50 -2.35 -19.25
C ALA A 105 12.85 -1.72 -20.50
N ALA A 106 11.62 -1.22 -20.36
CA ALA A 106 10.91 -0.57 -21.46
C ALA A 106 11.54 0.76 -21.92
N SER A 107 12.44 1.36 -21.12
CA SER A 107 13.08 2.64 -21.46
C SER A 107 14.17 2.56 -22.52
N ALA A 108 14.63 1.35 -22.91
CA ALA A 108 15.61 1.17 -23.98
C ALA A 108 15.52 -0.24 -24.61
N PRO A 109 15.73 -0.38 -25.94
CA PRO A 109 15.43 -1.61 -26.68
C PRO A 109 16.27 -2.84 -26.29
N ASN A 110 17.44 -2.63 -25.67
CA ASN A 110 18.35 -3.72 -25.28
C ASN A 110 18.32 -4.05 -23.79
N ARG A 111 17.33 -3.51 -23.04
CA ARG A 111 17.18 -3.76 -21.60
C ARG A 111 16.13 -4.83 -21.35
N THR A 112 16.40 -5.67 -20.36
CA THR A 112 15.44 -6.66 -19.86
C THR A 112 15.24 -6.50 -18.36
N TRP A 113 14.11 -6.93 -17.84
CA TRP A 113 13.73 -6.77 -16.42
C TRP A 113 14.68 -7.50 -15.45
N ASP A 114 15.41 -8.51 -15.92
CA ASP A 114 16.40 -9.32 -15.19
C ASP A 114 17.83 -8.82 -15.34
N ASP A 115 18.04 -7.74 -16.08
CA ASP A 115 19.36 -7.13 -16.25
C ASP A 115 19.94 -6.70 -14.89
N ALA A 116 21.15 -7.17 -14.59
CA ALA A 116 21.89 -6.85 -13.36
C ALA A 116 22.24 -5.36 -13.23
N THR A 117 22.22 -4.61 -14.34
CA THR A 117 22.49 -3.16 -14.36
C THR A 117 21.25 -2.31 -14.05
N CYS A 118 20.12 -2.93 -13.80
CA CYS A 118 18.89 -2.21 -13.46
C CYS A 118 19.05 -1.38 -12.18
N THR A 119 19.03 -0.08 -12.33
CA THR A 119 19.16 0.87 -11.22
C THR A 119 17.84 1.17 -10.52
N LYS A 120 16.69 0.93 -11.15
CA LYS A 120 15.36 1.28 -10.64
C LYS A 120 14.86 0.30 -9.58
N THR A 121 15.53 0.28 -8.42
CA THR A 121 15.29 -0.69 -7.34
C THR A 121 15.19 -0.07 -5.94
N ARG A 122 15.50 1.24 -5.82
CA ARG A 122 15.43 1.95 -4.53
C ARG A 122 13.99 2.10 -4.06
N ILE A 123 13.83 2.01 -2.74
CA ILE A 123 12.55 2.20 -2.04
C ILE A 123 12.72 3.37 -1.07
N VAL A 124 11.74 4.26 -1.03
CA VAL A 124 11.70 5.38 -0.09
C VAL A 124 10.62 5.13 0.95
N CYS A 125 10.94 5.31 2.22
CA CYS A 125 10.01 5.38 3.35
C CYS A 125 10.27 6.66 4.17
N PHE A 126 9.57 6.85 5.29
CA PHE A 126 9.66 8.08 6.07
C PHE A 126 10.00 7.81 7.53
N GLU A 127 10.62 8.79 8.19
CA GLU A 127 10.89 8.76 9.63
C GLU A 127 9.61 8.42 10.40
N ASN A 128 9.73 7.68 11.50
CA ASN A 128 8.62 7.23 12.34
C ASN A 128 7.61 6.29 11.65
N SER A 129 7.92 5.76 10.47
CA SER A 129 7.02 4.83 9.79
C SER A 129 6.99 3.46 10.46
N PHE A 130 5.81 2.82 10.37
CA PHE A 130 5.61 1.43 10.77
C PHE A 130 4.84 0.67 9.69
N HIS A 131 5.53 -0.23 8.98
CA HIS A 131 4.94 -1.00 7.87
C HIS A 131 4.91 -2.52 8.14
N GLY A 132 5.43 -2.97 9.28
CA GLY A 132 5.40 -4.37 9.71
C GLY A 132 6.75 -4.91 10.19
N ARG A 133 6.79 -6.21 10.48
CA ARG A 133 7.93 -6.90 11.10
C ARG A 133 8.54 -8.02 10.26
N SER A 134 7.98 -8.37 9.09
CA SER A 134 8.63 -9.25 8.12
C SER A 134 9.83 -8.54 7.48
N MET A 135 10.75 -9.25 6.86
CA MET A 135 12.04 -8.69 6.45
C MET A 135 11.91 -7.47 5.52
N GLY A 136 11.03 -7.52 4.52
CA GLY A 136 10.78 -6.38 3.62
C GLY A 136 10.06 -5.23 4.32
N ALA A 137 8.98 -5.53 5.03
CA ALA A 137 8.21 -4.53 5.77
C ALA A 137 9.04 -3.90 6.91
N LEU A 138 9.91 -4.68 7.59
CA LEU A 138 10.82 -4.17 8.60
C LEU A 138 11.87 -3.22 8.00
N SER A 139 12.31 -3.50 6.78
CA SER A 139 13.30 -2.65 6.10
C SER A 139 12.78 -1.24 5.82
N VAL A 140 11.48 -1.08 5.65
CA VAL A 140 10.80 0.20 5.45
C VAL A 140 10.12 0.74 6.72
N THR A 141 10.25 0.04 7.85
CA THR A 141 9.83 0.51 9.19
C THR A 141 10.99 1.23 9.85
N SER A 142 11.00 2.58 9.81
CA SER A 142 12.17 3.39 10.15
C SER A 142 12.39 3.55 11.66
N ASN A 143 12.37 2.45 12.41
CA ASN A 143 12.65 2.42 13.84
C ASN A 143 13.89 1.57 14.13
N PRO A 144 15.03 2.19 14.52
CA PRO A 144 16.26 1.46 14.81
C PRO A 144 16.13 0.39 15.90
N GLY A 145 15.23 0.59 16.87
CA GLY A 145 14.97 -0.38 17.92
C GLY A 145 14.36 -1.68 17.39
N TYR A 146 13.57 -1.58 16.33
CA TYR A 146 12.98 -2.74 15.68
C TYR A 146 13.94 -3.40 14.69
N GLN A 147 14.77 -2.62 14.02
CA GLN A 147 15.64 -3.08 12.94
C GLN A 147 16.92 -3.75 13.41
N LYS A 148 17.59 -3.20 14.44
CA LYS A 148 18.93 -3.64 14.90
C LYS A 148 19.07 -5.14 15.12
N PRO A 149 18.12 -5.84 15.78
CA PRO A 149 18.26 -7.28 16.02
C PRO A 149 18.27 -8.14 14.75
N PHE A 150 17.81 -7.60 13.61
CA PHE A 150 17.55 -8.34 12.37
C PHE A 150 18.38 -7.86 11.19
N THR A 151 19.44 -7.11 11.42
CA THR A 151 20.37 -6.69 10.38
C THR A 151 21.20 -7.86 9.86
N PRO A 152 21.57 -7.90 8.54
CA PRO A 152 21.34 -6.86 7.54
C PRO A 152 19.89 -6.85 7.00
N LEU A 153 19.36 -5.66 6.76
CA LEU A 153 18.06 -5.46 6.15
C LEU A 153 18.13 -5.51 4.62
N ILE A 154 16.98 -5.44 3.95
CA ILE A 154 16.93 -5.36 2.48
C ILE A 154 17.63 -4.07 2.04
N PRO A 155 18.61 -4.13 1.12
CA PRO A 155 19.36 -2.96 0.69
C PRO A 155 18.52 -2.06 -0.22
N GLY A 156 18.94 -0.77 -0.32
CA GLY A 156 18.33 0.21 -1.23
C GLY A 156 17.05 0.82 -0.66
N VAL A 157 16.96 0.96 0.65
CA VAL A 157 15.89 1.70 1.34
C VAL A 157 16.45 3.04 1.84
N ASP A 158 15.79 4.14 1.46
CA ASP A 158 16.10 5.49 1.94
C ASP A 158 14.97 6.00 2.82
N VAL A 159 15.36 6.73 3.85
CA VAL A 159 14.43 7.30 4.81
C VAL A 159 14.40 8.82 4.65
N GLY A 160 13.22 9.38 4.36
CA GLY A 160 12.99 10.81 4.28
C GLY A 160 12.22 11.36 5.48
N LYS A 161 12.02 12.67 5.49
CA LYS A 161 11.17 13.34 6.48
C LYS A 161 9.77 13.54 5.92
N LEU A 162 8.77 13.26 6.75
CA LEU A 162 7.38 13.54 6.40
C LEU A 162 7.20 15.06 6.28
N ASN A 163 6.42 15.50 5.29
CA ASN A 163 6.13 16.92 5.03
C ASN A 163 7.33 17.79 4.58
N ASP A 164 8.47 17.19 4.23
CA ASP A 164 9.61 17.91 3.64
C ASP A 164 9.41 18.09 2.12
N LEU A 165 8.89 19.24 1.70
CA LEU A 165 8.68 19.56 0.29
C LEU A 165 10.00 19.80 -0.46
N GLU A 166 10.98 20.41 0.19
CA GLU A 166 12.27 20.78 -0.43
C GLU A 166 13.12 19.53 -0.70
N GLY A 167 13.12 18.56 0.24
CA GLY A 167 13.87 17.32 0.12
C GLY A 167 13.29 16.33 -0.87
N LEU A 168 12.01 16.43 -1.25
CA LEU A 168 11.30 15.44 -2.07
C LEU A 168 12.02 15.12 -3.38
N LYS A 169 12.51 16.12 -4.09
CA LYS A 169 13.15 15.94 -5.40
C LYS A 169 14.48 15.20 -5.32
N SER A 170 15.24 15.40 -4.25
CA SER A 170 16.50 14.70 -4.03
C SER A 170 16.29 13.28 -3.47
N LEU A 171 15.22 13.08 -2.69
CA LEU A 171 14.89 11.82 -2.08
C LEU A 171 14.31 10.80 -3.08
N VAL A 172 13.37 11.25 -3.90
CA VAL A 172 12.68 10.41 -4.89
C VAL A 172 13.28 10.67 -6.28
N GLY A 173 14.23 9.81 -6.67
CA GLY A 173 15.01 9.93 -7.91
C GLY A 173 14.57 8.95 -9.01
N GLU A 174 15.27 9.01 -10.14
CA GLU A 174 15.03 8.13 -11.30
C GLU A 174 15.25 6.62 -10.97
N ASP A 175 16.05 6.32 -9.97
CA ASP A 175 16.34 5.00 -9.46
C ASP A 175 15.31 4.48 -8.44
N THR A 176 14.38 5.31 -8.02
CA THR A 176 13.30 4.95 -7.07
C THR A 176 12.24 4.13 -7.79
N CYS A 177 12.00 2.91 -7.35
CA CYS A 177 10.91 2.06 -7.84
C CYS A 177 9.63 2.22 -7.02
N ALA A 178 9.74 2.51 -5.72
CA ALA A 178 8.63 2.62 -4.80
C ALA A 178 8.83 3.74 -3.78
N VAL A 179 7.72 4.35 -3.38
CA VAL A 179 7.60 5.17 -2.18
C VAL A 179 6.46 4.61 -1.35
N ILE A 180 6.72 4.32 -0.07
CA ILE A 180 5.68 3.85 0.86
C ILE A 180 5.49 4.88 1.97
N VAL A 181 4.23 5.23 2.25
CA VAL A 181 3.86 6.25 3.22
C VAL A 181 2.56 5.89 3.93
N GLU A 182 2.51 6.17 5.23
CA GLU A 182 1.26 6.23 5.99
C GLU A 182 0.71 7.65 5.85
N PRO A 183 -0.52 7.87 5.32
CA PRO A 183 -1.12 9.22 5.30
C PRO A 183 -1.26 9.82 6.69
N VAL A 184 -1.51 8.97 7.69
CA VAL A 184 -1.41 9.30 9.10
C VAL A 184 -0.59 8.19 9.78
N GLN A 185 0.56 8.55 10.32
CA GLN A 185 1.41 7.62 11.05
C GLN A 185 0.75 7.30 12.40
N GLY A 186 0.28 6.07 12.59
CA GLY A 186 -0.38 5.66 13.82
C GLY A 186 0.60 5.32 14.93
N GLU A 187 1.44 4.31 14.72
CA GLU A 187 2.41 3.81 15.69
C GLU A 187 3.52 4.82 15.96
N GLY A 188 3.91 5.57 14.95
CA GLY A 188 4.98 6.57 15.02
C GLY A 188 4.66 7.84 15.80
N GLY A 189 3.43 8.03 16.34
CA GLY A 189 3.07 9.15 17.21
C GLY A 189 1.97 10.07 16.67
N ILE A 190 1.14 9.61 15.76
CA ILE A 190 0.01 10.34 15.15
C ILE A 190 0.47 11.61 14.43
N HIS A 191 1.30 11.40 13.42
CA HIS A 191 1.76 12.46 12.52
C HIS A 191 1.03 12.34 11.19
N ASP A 192 0.38 13.41 10.76
CA ASP A 192 -0.34 13.51 9.50
C ASP A 192 0.55 14.05 8.36
N ALA A 193 0.40 13.47 7.20
CA ALA A 193 0.95 13.99 5.97
C ALA A 193 0.03 15.11 5.46
N SER A 194 0.58 16.31 5.20
CA SER A 194 -0.20 17.40 4.66
C SER A 194 -0.67 17.12 3.23
N GLU A 195 -1.86 17.62 2.89
CA GLU A 195 -2.42 17.44 1.55
C GLU A 195 -1.49 18.00 0.46
N GLU A 196 -0.89 19.16 0.70
CA GLU A 196 0.06 19.78 -0.22
C GLU A 196 1.25 18.87 -0.50
N TRP A 197 1.82 18.29 0.56
CA TRP A 197 2.97 17.39 0.44
C TRP A 197 2.58 16.08 -0.25
N LEU A 198 1.42 15.48 0.06
CA LEU A 198 0.91 14.27 -0.60
C LEU A 198 0.70 14.49 -2.10
N ARG A 199 0.17 15.65 -2.50
CA ARG A 199 0.04 16.02 -3.91
C ARG A 199 1.39 16.18 -4.60
N ALA A 200 2.35 16.80 -3.93
CA ALA A 200 3.71 16.95 -4.43
C ALA A 200 4.40 15.57 -4.55
N LEU A 201 4.24 14.70 -3.55
CA LEU A 201 4.75 13.33 -3.56
C LEU A 201 4.18 12.53 -4.73
N ARG A 202 2.84 12.57 -4.94
CA ARG A 202 2.19 11.91 -6.07
C ARG A 202 2.76 12.38 -7.40
N LYS A 203 2.85 13.71 -7.57
CA LYS A 203 3.42 14.31 -8.78
C LYS A 203 4.87 13.86 -9.00
N ARG A 204 5.69 13.86 -7.95
CA ARG A 204 7.09 13.43 -8.06
C ARG A 204 7.22 11.95 -8.42
N CYS A 205 6.40 11.08 -7.82
CA CYS A 205 6.38 9.67 -8.18
C CYS A 205 5.99 9.46 -9.65
N ASP A 206 5.03 10.23 -10.17
CA ASP A 206 4.63 10.16 -11.57
C ASP A 206 5.77 10.62 -12.52
N GLU A 207 6.45 11.70 -12.18
CA GLU A 207 7.58 12.23 -12.97
C GLU A 207 8.70 11.21 -13.15
N VAL A 208 9.05 10.48 -12.08
CA VAL A 208 10.14 9.49 -12.12
C VAL A 208 9.64 8.07 -12.42
N GLY A 209 8.34 7.85 -12.53
CA GLY A 209 7.75 6.52 -12.72
C GLY A 209 7.92 5.58 -11.52
N ALA A 210 7.92 6.11 -10.30
CA ALA A 210 7.87 5.32 -9.07
C ALA A 210 6.43 4.91 -8.72
N VAL A 211 6.27 3.76 -8.07
CA VAL A 211 4.97 3.34 -7.52
C VAL A 211 4.79 4.00 -6.16
N LEU A 212 3.67 4.69 -5.95
CA LEU A 212 3.28 5.22 -4.64
C LEU A 212 2.37 4.22 -3.92
N ILE A 213 2.76 3.84 -2.71
CA ILE A 213 2.06 2.90 -1.84
C ILE A 213 1.54 3.69 -0.63
N PHE A 214 0.23 3.73 -0.46
CA PHE A 214 -0.40 4.22 0.76
C PHE A 214 -0.64 3.07 1.73
N ASP A 215 0.00 3.13 2.89
CA ASP A 215 -0.25 2.21 4.00
C ASP A 215 -1.36 2.78 4.89
N GLU A 216 -2.55 2.25 4.73
CA GLU A 216 -3.75 2.65 5.48
C GLU A 216 -4.20 1.55 6.46
N ILE A 217 -3.28 0.67 6.88
CA ILE A 217 -3.61 -0.49 7.73
C ILE A 217 -4.09 -0.05 9.10
N GLN A 218 -3.49 0.97 9.69
CA GLN A 218 -3.87 1.47 11.02
C GLN A 218 -4.88 2.61 10.95
N VAL A 219 -4.64 3.56 10.06
CA VAL A 219 -5.49 4.73 9.90
C VAL A 219 -5.82 4.90 8.43
N SER A 220 -7.10 4.85 8.10
CA SER A 220 -7.60 5.13 6.76
C SER A 220 -8.24 6.51 6.68
N CYS A 221 -7.99 7.21 5.60
CA CYS A 221 -8.59 8.51 5.29
C CYS A 221 -10.02 8.40 4.70
N LEU A 222 -10.72 7.28 4.96
CA LEU A 222 -12.11 7.03 4.53
C LEU A 222 -13.15 7.70 5.38
#